data_326f7e021ae31fd871613d071771e019
#
_entry.id   326f7e021ae31fd871613d071771e019
#
_cell.length_a   1.000
_cell.length_b   1.000
_cell.length_c   1.000
_cell.angle_alpha   90.00
_cell.angle_beta   90.00
_cell.angle_gamma   90.00
#
_symmetry.space_group_name_H-M   'P 1'
#
loop_
_entity.id
_entity.type
_entity.pdbx_description
1 polymer ?
#
loop_
_entity_poly.entity_id
_entity_poly.type
_entity_poly.pdbx_seq_one_letter_code
_entity_poly.pdbx_strand_id
1 'polypeptide(L)'
;MIKNDLIIDVGMHRGEDTSYYLKKGYNVIAIDADPNTIKYVNQKFSREVELKKLKILNYAIADIDDLQMDFNISELSLWSSLKKEIADRNHLAKDTVKVECKTLKTIFKTYGIPYYCKIDIEGYDELCLQTLAGSNILPTFISVESECVGENEVLRDEQALGTLNRLKELGYSKFKLLDQTSLEVLKKGEDFYSHAKMLKFRKPSLKTKIINKISKVLGIGTYTTSHRELLNKKFNHNFFIGSSGPY
;
A
#
# COMPACT_ATOMS: atom_id res chain seq x y z
N MET A 1 -18.69 5.84 -16.28
CA MET A 1 -17.69 5.59 -17.36
C MET A 1 -16.31 5.59 -16.74
N ILE A 2 -15.45 4.63 -17.13
CA ILE A 2 -14.07 4.52 -16.63
C ILE A 2 -13.24 5.69 -17.18
N LYS A 3 -12.45 6.33 -16.34
CA LYS A 3 -11.48 7.37 -16.71
C LYS A 3 -10.12 6.70 -16.91
N ASN A 4 -9.72 6.52 -18.17
CA ASN A 4 -8.49 5.78 -18.54
C ASN A 4 -7.18 6.47 -18.13
N ASP A 5 -7.25 7.72 -17.73
CA ASP A 5 -6.12 8.53 -17.27
C ASP A 5 -6.12 8.76 -15.76
N LEU A 6 -7.05 8.12 -15.00
CA LEU A 6 -7.20 8.28 -13.57
C LEU A 6 -6.69 7.05 -12.83
N ILE A 7 -5.85 7.28 -11.82
CA ILE A 7 -5.47 6.29 -10.81
C ILE A 7 -5.94 6.76 -9.44
N ILE A 8 -6.41 5.83 -8.62
CA ILE A 8 -6.72 6.08 -7.20
C ILE A 8 -5.74 5.26 -6.37
N ASP A 9 -5.00 5.95 -5.49
CA ASP A 9 -3.98 5.42 -4.60
C ASP A 9 -4.51 5.53 -3.16
N VAL A 10 -4.98 4.40 -2.63
CA VAL A 10 -5.56 4.29 -1.28
C VAL A 10 -4.49 3.76 -0.34
N GLY A 11 -4.19 4.54 0.70
CA GLY A 11 -3.02 4.33 1.55
C GLY A 11 -1.75 4.86 0.86
N MET A 12 -1.79 6.13 0.45
CA MET A 12 -0.68 6.71 -0.32
C MET A 12 0.61 6.85 0.48
N HIS A 13 0.55 6.83 1.81
CA HIS A 13 1.68 7.05 2.71
C HIS A 13 2.49 8.30 2.30
N ARG A 14 3.80 8.19 2.07
CA ARG A 14 4.64 9.32 1.64
C ARG A 14 4.58 9.62 0.14
N GLY A 15 3.64 9.01 -0.58
CA GLY A 15 3.37 9.23 -1.99
C GLY A 15 4.42 8.63 -2.91
N GLU A 16 4.99 7.48 -2.56
CA GLU A 16 5.94 6.77 -3.40
C GLU A 16 5.27 6.31 -4.69
N ASP A 17 4.16 5.59 -4.57
CA ASP A 17 3.37 5.10 -5.70
C ASP A 17 2.70 6.25 -6.45
N THR A 18 2.12 7.22 -5.72
CA THR A 18 1.60 8.47 -6.29
C THR A 18 2.62 9.16 -7.20
N SER A 19 3.89 9.29 -6.75
CA SER A 19 4.97 9.88 -7.55
C SER A 19 5.22 9.11 -8.85
N TYR A 20 5.17 7.78 -8.78
CA TYR A 20 5.34 6.93 -9.95
C TYR A 20 4.21 7.13 -10.97
N TYR A 21 2.95 7.10 -10.51
CA TYR A 21 1.78 7.29 -11.39
C TYR A 21 1.79 8.66 -12.07
N LEU A 22 2.12 9.71 -11.33
CA LEU A 22 2.25 11.07 -11.88
C LEU A 22 3.34 11.15 -12.97
N LYS A 23 4.50 10.51 -12.75
CA LYS A 23 5.60 10.43 -13.75
C LYS A 23 5.19 9.66 -15.00
N LYS A 24 4.26 8.70 -14.88
CA LYS A 24 3.67 8.00 -16.03
C LYS A 24 2.62 8.81 -16.77
N GLY A 25 2.28 10.00 -16.28
CA GLY A 25 1.34 10.93 -16.92
C GLY A 25 -0.12 10.80 -16.49
N TYR A 26 -0.41 9.93 -15.52
CA TYR A 26 -1.76 9.78 -14.98
C TYR A 26 -2.17 10.97 -14.10
N ASN A 27 -3.45 11.23 -14.05
CA ASN A 27 -4.07 11.99 -12.98
C ASN A 27 -4.25 11.08 -11.77
N VAL A 28 -3.98 11.59 -10.56
CA VAL A 28 -4.01 10.76 -9.35
C VAL A 28 -4.94 11.37 -8.31
N ILE A 29 -5.74 10.51 -7.68
CA ILE A 29 -6.40 10.81 -6.42
C ILE A 29 -5.71 9.94 -5.36
N ALA A 30 -5.03 10.58 -4.44
CA ALA A 30 -4.28 9.95 -3.38
C ALA A 30 -5.00 10.15 -2.04
N ILE A 31 -5.20 9.07 -1.30
CA ILE A 31 -6.03 9.04 -0.10
C ILE A 31 -5.20 8.48 1.05
N ASP A 32 -5.24 9.16 2.18
CA ASP A 32 -4.64 8.68 3.43
C ASP A 32 -5.44 9.19 4.63
N ALA A 33 -5.45 8.41 5.70
CA ALA A 33 -6.15 8.74 6.92
C ALA A 33 -5.31 9.62 7.87
N ASP A 34 -3.97 9.50 7.84
CA ASP A 34 -3.08 10.25 8.73
C ASP A 34 -2.96 11.73 8.31
N PRO A 35 -3.47 12.69 9.12
CA PRO A 35 -3.38 14.10 8.79
C PRO A 35 -1.94 14.62 8.70
N ASN A 36 -0.97 13.98 9.39
CA ASN A 36 0.44 14.35 9.28
C ASN A 36 1.01 13.94 7.92
N THR A 37 0.65 12.75 7.45
CA THR A 37 0.96 12.27 6.11
C THR A 37 0.37 13.22 5.06
N ILE A 38 -0.90 13.60 5.20
CA ILE A 38 -1.57 14.57 4.30
C ILE A 38 -0.81 15.89 4.23
N LYS A 39 -0.42 16.44 5.38
CA LYS A 39 0.35 17.69 5.43
C LYS A 39 1.69 17.56 4.69
N TYR A 40 2.41 16.49 4.93
CA TYR A 40 3.70 16.22 4.28
C TYR A 40 3.55 16.08 2.77
N VAL A 41 2.58 15.29 2.29
CA VAL A 41 2.38 15.01 0.88
C VAL A 41 1.88 16.25 0.12
N ASN A 42 1.03 17.09 0.72
CA ASN A 42 0.64 18.37 0.14
C ASN A 42 1.83 19.30 -0.11
N GLN A 43 2.80 19.35 0.81
CA GLN A 43 4.02 20.13 0.61
C GLN A 43 4.91 19.52 -0.49
N LYS A 44 5.09 18.20 -0.47
CA LYS A 44 5.94 17.47 -1.41
C LYS A 44 5.45 17.58 -2.86
N PHE A 45 4.15 17.57 -3.09
CA PHE A 45 3.52 17.57 -4.41
C PHE A 45 2.72 18.84 -4.70
N SER A 46 3.09 19.97 -4.11
CA SER A 46 2.37 21.25 -4.27
C SER A 46 2.15 21.62 -5.73
N ARG A 47 3.18 21.42 -6.58
CA ARG A 47 3.12 21.67 -8.02
C ARG A 47 2.08 20.80 -8.73
N GLU A 48 2.04 19.51 -8.45
CA GLU A 48 1.10 18.56 -9.07
C GLU A 48 -0.34 18.83 -8.64
N VAL A 49 -0.52 19.30 -7.40
CA VAL A 49 -1.82 19.77 -6.88
C VAL A 49 -2.27 21.04 -7.60
N GLU A 50 -1.39 22.04 -7.73
CA GLU A 50 -1.69 23.29 -8.47
C GLU A 50 -2.05 23.01 -9.94
N LEU A 51 -1.33 22.10 -10.59
CA LEU A 51 -1.59 21.65 -11.95
C LEU A 51 -2.84 20.76 -12.08
N LYS A 52 -3.54 20.46 -10.98
CA LYS A 52 -4.70 19.57 -10.92
C LYS A 52 -4.43 18.15 -11.43
N LYS A 53 -3.16 17.74 -11.41
CA LYS A 53 -2.73 16.37 -11.73
C LYS A 53 -2.84 15.43 -10.53
N LEU A 54 -2.80 16.01 -9.32
CA LEU A 54 -2.96 15.29 -8.06
C LEU A 54 -4.06 15.93 -7.23
N LYS A 55 -4.95 15.11 -6.69
CA LYS A 55 -5.87 15.48 -5.63
C LYS A 55 -5.58 14.63 -4.40
N ILE A 56 -5.35 15.27 -3.27
CA ILE A 56 -5.06 14.61 -1.99
C ILE A 56 -6.31 14.69 -1.12
N LEU A 57 -6.71 13.57 -0.55
CA LEU A 57 -7.90 13.44 0.29
C LEU A 57 -7.52 12.87 1.65
N ASN A 58 -7.99 13.51 2.72
CA ASN A 58 -7.82 13.01 4.08
C ASN A 58 -9.09 12.25 4.51
N TYR A 59 -9.12 10.97 4.19
CA TYR A 59 -10.17 10.05 4.58
C TYR A 59 -9.59 8.70 4.97
N ALA A 60 -10.22 8.05 5.93
CA ALA A 60 -10.10 6.61 6.08
C ALA A 60 -11.05 5.94 5.09
N ILE A 61 -10.58 4.94 4.35
CA ILE A 61 -11.47 4.14 3.49
C ILE A 61 -11.96 2.96 4.32
N ALA A 62 -13.29 2.85 4.45
CA ALA A 62 -13.97 1.86 5.24
C ALA A 62 -15.26 1.39 4.54
N ASP A 63 -16.08 0.63 5.23
CA ASP A 63 -17.36 0.10 4.72
C ASP A 63 -18.55 1.05 4.94
N ILE A 64 -18.35 2.19 5.58
CA ILE A 64 -19.36 3.16 5.90
C ILE A 64 -18.92 4.58 5.54
N ASP A 65 -19.85 5.40 5.06
CA ASP A 65 -19.64 6.82 4.75
C ASP A 65 -19.97 7.71 5.95
N ASP A 66 -19.29 8.86 6.02
CA ASP A 66 -19.60 9.99 6.91
C ASP A 66 -19.50 9.67 8.43
N LEU A 67 -18.89 8.54 8.79
CA LEU A 67 -18.60 8.19 10.17
C LEU A 67 -17.21 8.71 10.56
N GLN A 68 -17.11 9.20 11.81
CA GLN A 68 -15.82 9.50 12.43
C GLN A 68 -15.30 8.27 13.16
N MET A 69 -14.16 7.77 12.77
CA MET A 69 -13.51 6.62 13.40
C MET A 69 -12.17 7.00 14.04
N ASP A 70 -11.76 6.21 15.01
CA ASP A 70 -10.43 6.32 15.62
C ASP A 70 -9.39 5.72 14.67
N PHE A 71 -8.46 6.55 14.22
CA PHE A 71 -7.31 6.12 13.45
C PHE A 71 -6.08 6.12 14.36
N ASN A 72 -5.44 4.97 14.50
CA ASN A 72 -4.32 4.77 15.40
C ASN A 72 -3.01 5.00 14.64
N ILE A 73 -2.25 6.00 15.09
CA ILE A 73 -0.96 6.37 14.53
C ILE A 73 0.13 5.54 15.20
N SER A 74 0.94 4.85 14.41
CA SER A 74 2.12 4.13 14.87
C SER A 74 3.38 4.96 14.71
N GLU A 75 4.40 4.72 15.55
CA GLU A 75 5.75 5.28 15.35
C GLU A 75 6.34 4.88 14.00
N LEU A 76 6.06 3.66 13.56
CA LEU A 76 6.28 3.22 12.19
C LEU A 76 5.03 3.56 11.37
N SER A 77 5.05 4.69 10.69
CA SER A 77 3.90 5.22 9.95
C SER A 77 3.25 4.23 8.97
N LEU A 78 3.99 3.23 8.53
CA LEU A 78 3.49 2.13 7.70
C LEU A 78 2.45 1.25 8.43
N TRP A 79 2.43 1.23 9.74
CA TRP A 79 1.52 0.41 10.55
C TRP A 79 0.36 1.21 11.14
N SER A 80 0.23 2.48 10.75
CA SER A 80 -0.92 3.29 11.17
C SER A 80 -2.20 2.72 10.56
N SER A 81 -3.23 2.49 11.38
CA SER A 81 -4.41 1.73 10.97
C SER A 81 -5.66 2.12 11.76
N LEU A 82 -6.83 1.83 11.20
CA LEU A 82 -8.10 1.80 11.96
C LEU A 82 -8.13 0.65 12.97
N LYS A 83 -7.35 -0.41 12.78
CA LYS A 83 -7.20 -1.51 13.72
C LYS A 83 -6.08 -1.22 14.71
N LYS A 84 -6.44 -1.06 15.99
CA LYS A 84 -5.49 -0.73 17.05
C LYS A 84 -4.39 -1.77 17.19
N GLU A 85 -4.70 -3.04 17.05
CA GLU A 85 -3.75 -4.16 17.13
C GLU A 85 -2.68 -4.13 16.03
N ILE A 86 -2.99 -3.53 14.88
CA ILE A 86 -2.02 -3.33 13.80
C ILE A 86 -1.10 -2.15 14.13
N ALA A 87 -1.66 -1.03 14.56
CA ALA A 87 -0.89 0.16 14.90
C ALA A 87 0.01 -0.06 16.12
N ASP A 88 -0.42 -0.93 17.05
CA ASP A 88 0.31 -1.23 18.30
C ASP A 88 1.25 -2.44 18.17
N ARG A 89 1.52 -2.91 16.99
CA ARG A 89 2.55 -3.95 16.76
C ARG A 89 3.87 -3.54 17.39
N ASN A 90 4.43 -4.42 18.21
CA ASN A 90 5.65 -4.15 18.99
C ASN A 90 5.54 -2.97 19.97
N HIS A 91 4.35 -2.64 20.46
CA HIS A 91 4.07 -1.51 21.35
C HIS A 91 4.47 -0.14 20.77
N LEU A 92 4.24 0.05 19.46
CA LEU A 92 4.57 1.25 18.73
C LEU A 92 3.37 2.19 18.50
N ALA A 93 2.21 1.94 19.11
CA ALA A 93 1.10 2.88 19.08
C ALA A 93 1.52 4.20 19.74
N LYS A 94 1.36 5.30 18.98
CA LYS A 94 1.82 6.64 19.40
C LYS A 94 0.67 7.54 19.78
N ASP A 95 -0.36 7.59 18.95
CA ASP A 95 -1.47 8.53 19.08
C ASP A 95 -2.74 7.98 18.41
N THR A 96 -3.87 8.59 18.69
CA THR A 96 -5.15 8.27 18.06
C THR A 96 -5.84 9.56 17.65
N VAL A 97 -6.26 9.64 16.38
CA VAL A 97 -6.94 10.81 15.83
C VAL A 97 -8.31 10.41 15.27
N LYS A 98 -9.27 11.32 15.30
CA LYS A 98 -10.56 11.12 14.63
C LYS A 98 -10.40 11.43 13.14
N VAL A 99 -10.86 10.51 12.29
CA VAL A 99 -10.84 10.67 10.84
C VAL A 99 -12.21 10.35 10.25
N GLU A 100 -12.60 11.10 9.23
CA GLU A 100 -13.83 10.85 8.49
C GLU A 100 -13.64 9.64 7.56
N CYS A 101 -14.64 8.74 7.53
CA CYS A 101 -14.65 7.56 6.70
C CYS A 101 -15.42 7.80 5.40
N LYS A 102 -14.93 7.20 4.32
CA LYS A 102 -15.64 7.09 3.04
C LYS A 102 -15.52 5.68 2.49
N THR A 103 -16.54 5.25 1.76
CA THR A 103 -16.47 4.00 1.01
C THR A 103 -15.77 4.21 -0.34
N LEU A 104 -15.11 3.18 -0.86
CA LEU A 104 -14.56 3.23 -2.22
C LEU A 104 -15.65 3.54 -3.25
N LYS A 105 -16.85 3.01 -3.05
CA LYS A 105 -18.00 3.27 -3.92
C LYS A 105 -18.34 4.75 -3.99
N THR A 106 -18.31 5.46 -2.86
CA THR A 106 -18.55 6.91 -2.79
C THR A 106 -17.41 7.68 -3.44
N ILE A 107 -16.16 7.28 -3.21
CA ILE A 107 -14.99 7.88 -3.88
C ILE A 107 -15.12 7.73 -5.39
N PHE A 108 -15.44 6.55 -5.92
CA PHE A 108 -15.57 6.33 -7.36
C PHE A 108 -16.76 7.08 -7.97
N LYS A 109 -17.87 7.20 -7.24
CA LYS A 109 -19.02 8.02 -7.68
C LYS A 109 -18.66 9.51 -7.78
N THR A 110 -17.91 10.02 -6.81
CA THR A 110 -17.59 11.44 -6.69
C THR A 110 -16.52 11.86 -7.71
N TYR A 111 -15.48 11.04 -7.87
CA TYR A 111 -14.31 11.43 -8.66
C TYR A 111 -14.20 10.71 -10.01
N GLY A 112 -14.98 9.67 -10.21
CA GLY A 112 -14.99 8.82 -11.39
C GLY A 112 -14.35 7.46 -11.12
N ILE A 113 -14.73 6.47 -11.94
CA ILE A 113 -14.18 5.12 -11.88
C ILE A 113 -12.76 5.17 -12.44
N PRO A 114 -11.73 4.78 -11.67
CA PRO A 114 -10.35 4.85 -12.15
C PRO A 114 -10.04 3.73 -13.13
N TYR A 115 -9.00 3.94 -13.95
CA TYR A 115 -8.37 2.88 -14.73
C TYR A 115 -7.71 1.84 -13.82
N TYR A 116 -7.04 2.32 -12.77
CA TYR A 116 -6.37 1.49 -11.78
C TYR A 116 -6.61 2.03 -10.37
N CYS A 117 -6.88 1.12 -9.44
CA CYS A 117 -6.98 1.40 -8.02
C CYS A 117 -5.99 0.54 -7.23
N LYS A 118 -5.11 1.18 -6.47
CA LYS A 118 -4.28 0.51 -5.45
C LYS A 118 -4.98 0.65 -4.10
N ILE A 119 -5.01 -0.44 -3.34
CA ILE A 119 -5.49 -0.48 -1.96
C ILE A 119 -4.39 -1.11 -1.11
N ASP A 120 -3.96 -0.37 -0.08
CA ASP A 120 -2.90 -0.78 0.85
C ASP A 120 -3.07 0.07 2.13
N ILE A 121 -3.96 -0.37 3.01
CA ILE A 121 -4.43 0.39 4.18
C ILE A 121 -4.39 -0.40 5.49
N GLU A 122 -3.49 -1.38 5.55
CA GLU A 122 -3.14 -2.06 6.79
C GLU A 122 -4.37 -2.56 7.57
N GLY A 123 -5.11 -3.50 6.96
CA GLY A 123 -6.14 -4.25 7.67
C GLY A 123 -7.60 -3.97 7.35
N TYR A 124 -7.89 -3.01 6.49
CA TYR A 124 -9.24 -2.70 6.01
C TYR A 124 -9.44 -2.99 4.51
N ASP A 125 -8.45 -3.57 3.86
CA ASP A 125 -8.38 -3.78 2.42
C ASP A 125 -9.55 -4.62 1.90
N GLU A 126 -9.86 -5.72 2.57
CA GLU A 126 -10.99 -6.57 2.18
C GLU A 126 -12.34 -5.89 2.38
N LEU A 127 -12.52 -5.13 3.48
CA LEU A 127 -13.73 -4.35 3.73
C LEU A 127 -13.95 -3.30 2.65
N CYS A 128 -12.88 -2.67 2.16
CA CYS A 128 -12.96 -1.74 1.04
C CYS A 128 -13.52 -2.41 -0.21
N LEU A 129 -13.07 -3.61 -0.54
CA LEU A 129 -13.58 -4.37 -1.67
C LEU A 129 -15.07 -4.70 -1.53
N GLN A 130 -15.54 -5.00 -0.33
CA GLN A 130 -16.95 -5.32 -0.07
C GLN A 130 -17.87 -4.16 -0.46
N THR A 131 -17.42 -2.92 -0.34
CA THR A 131 -18.22 -1.74 -0.72
C THR A 131 -18.52 -1.66 -2.21
N LEU A 132 -17.75 -2.37 -3.03
CA LEU A 132 -17.93 -2.45 -4.48
C LEU A 132 -18.87 -3.62 -4.89
N ALA A 133 -19.23 -4.51 -3.97
CA ALA A 133 -20.07 -5.65 -4.26
C ALA A 133 -21.43 -5.24 -4.83
N GLY A 134 -21.90 -5.98 -5.85
CA GLY A 134 -23.18 -5.70 -6.51
C GLY A 134 -23.25 -4.36 -7.25
N SER A 135 -22.10 -3.70 -7.46
CA SER A 135 -22.04 -2.44 -8.22
C SER A 135 -21.37 -2.66 -9.58
N ASN A 136 -21.82 -1.91 -10.59
CA ASN A 136 -21.15 -1.84 -11.90
C ASN A 136 -20.03 -0.76 -11.91
N ILE A 137 -19.51 -0.39 -10.72
CA ILE A 137 -18.55 0.70 -10.54
C ILE A 137 -17.21 0.06 -10.17
N LEU A 138 -16.55 -0.57 -11.16
CA LEU A 138 -15.30 -1.28 -10.96
C LEU A 138 -14.18 -0.68 -11.82
N PRO A 139 -12.96 -0.50 -11.27
CA PRO A 139 -11.79 -0.12 -12.04
C PRO A 139 -11.41 -1.23 -13.04
N THR A 140 -10.70 -0.86 -14.11
CA THR A 140 -10.17 -1.85 -15.06
C THR A 140 -9.18 -2.79 -14.37
N PHE A 141 -8.33 -2.23 -13.53
CA PHE A 141 -7.35 -2.97 -12.73
C PHE A 141 -7.44 -2.56 -11.27
N ILE A 142 -7.22 -3.51 -10.39
CA ILE A 142 -7.17 -3.29 -8.95
C ILE A 142 -6.02 -4.07 -8.35
N SER A 143 -5.28 -3.48 -7.44
CA SER A 143 -4.37 -4.21 -6.56
C SER A 143 -4.78 -4.03 -5.12
N VAL A 144 -4.60 -5.07 -4.35
CA VAL A 144 -4.97 -5.13 -2.95
C VAL A 144 -3.84 -5.82 -2.22
N GLU A 145 -3.42 -5.26 -1.08
CA GLU A 145 -2.56 -6.00 -0.19
C GLU A 145 -3.34 -7.18 0.40
N SER A 146 -2.74 -8.36 0.34
CA SER A 146 -3.27 -9.53 1.04
C SER A 146 -2.62 -9.56 2.41
N GLU A 147 -3.41 -9.33 3.45
CA GLU A 147 -2.95 -9.36 4.82
C GLU A 147 -2.55 -10.78 5.24
N CYS A 148 -1.34 -11.17 4.88
CA CYS A 148 -0.76 -12.41 5.38
C CYS A 148 -0.11 -12.14 6.74
N VAL A 149 -0.90 -11.79 7.75
CA VAL A 149 -0.40 -11.45 9.09
C VAL A 149 -0.41 -12.66 10.00
N GLY A 150 0.73 -12.91 10.67
CA GLY A 150 0.87 -13.93 11.69
C GLY A 150 1.85 -15.05 11.33
N GLU A 151 2.21 -15.84 12.34
CA GLU A 151 3.14 -16.98 12.21
C GLU A 151 2.45 -18.25 11.68
N ASN A 152 1.11 -18.27 11.68
CA ASN A 152 0.33 -19.41 11.26
C ASN A 152 0.12 -19.40 9.73
N GLU A 153 0.79 -20.33 9.03
CA GLU A 153 0.73 -20.47 7.56
C GLU A 153 -0.69 -20.69 7.06
N VAL A 154 -1.49 -21.50 7.74
CA VAL A 154 -2.86 -21.83 7.32
C VAL A 154 -3.75 -20.59 7.33
N LEU A 155 -3.66 -19.77 8.38
CA LEU A 155 -4.45 -18.53 8.47
C LEU A 155 -4.07 -17.53 7.38
N ARG A 156 -2.80 -17.47 6.99
CA ARG A 156 -2.33 -16.59 5.91
C ARG A 156 -2.85 -17.03 4.54
N ASP A 157 -2.85 -18.33 4.30
CA ASP A 157 -3.38 -18.89 3.06
C ASP A 157 -4.88 -18.65 2.97
N GLU A 158 -5.63 -18.78 4.06
CA GLU A 158 -7.06 -18.50 4.13
C GLU A 158 -7.35 -17.00 3.85
N GLN A 159 -6.56 -16.09 4.39
CA GLN A 159 -6.68 -14.64 4.15
C GLN A 159 -6.39 -14.31 2.68
N ALA A 160 -5.32 -14.85 2.11
CA ALA A 160 -4.98 -14.65 0.70
C ALA A 160 -6.07 -15.19 -0.24
N LEU A 161 -6.61 -16.37 0.08
CA LEU A 161 -7.73 -16.96 -0.66
C LEU A 161 -9.01 -16.15 -0.50
N GLY A 162 -9.26 -15.58 0.68
CA GLY A 162 -10.38 -14.66 0.95
C GLY A 162 -10.34 -13.46 0.02
N THR A 163 -9.24 -12.75 -0.04
CA THR A 163 -9.03 -11.60 -0.93
C THR A 163 -9.21 -12.00 -2.40
N LEU A 164 -8.62 -13.12 -2.83
CA LEU A 164 -8.77 -13.61 -4.19
C LEU A 164 -10.22 -13.96 -4.54
N ASN A 165 -10.95 -14.62 -3.64
CA ASN A 165 -12.35 -14.96 -3.85
C ASN A 165 -13.21 -13.69 -3.92
N ARG A 166 -12.96 -12.71 -3.09
CA ARG A 166 -13.64 -11.41 -3.15
C ARG A 166 -13.45 -10.71 -4.49
N LEU A 167 -12.22 -10.71 -5.01
CA LEU A 167 -11.94 -10.15 -6.34
C LEU A 167 -12.68 -10.91 -7.47
N LYS A 168 -12.79 -12.24 -7.35
CA LYS A 168 -13.58 -13.07 -8.30
C LYS A 168 -15.07 -12.72 -8.24
N GLU A 169 -15.63 -12.59 -7.04
CA GLU A 169 -17.03 -12.20 -6.83
C GLU A 169 -17.34 -10.82 -7.43
N LEU A 170 -16.36 -9.90 -7.41
CA LEU A 170 -16.44 -8.61 -8.08
C LEU A 170 -16.38 -8.72 -9.62
N GLY A 171 -16.02 -9.87 -10.18
CA GLY A 171 -15.99 -10.12 -11.62
C GLY A 171 -14.60 -10.10 -12.26
N TYR A 172 -13.53 -9.95 -11.46
CA TYR A 172 -12.18 -10.08 -12.00
C TYR A 172 -11.86 -11.55 -12.31
N SER A 173 -11.32 -11.82 -13.50
CA SER A 173 -11.05 -13.18 -13.99
C SER A 173 -9.56 -13.46 -14.21
N LYS A 174 -8.72 -12.43 -14.15
CA LYS A 174 -7.27 -12.56 -14.34
C LYS A 174 -6.57 -12.01 -13.10
N PHE A 175 -5.65 -12.79 -12.56
CA PHE A 175 -4.97 -12.47 -11.31
C PHE A 175 -3.46 -12.60 -11.47
N LYS A 176 -2.75 -11.79 -10.73
CA LYS A 176 -1.30 -11.77 -10.65
C LYS A 176 -0.93 -11.60 -9.18
N LEU A 177 -0.17 -12.52 -8.66
CA LEU A 177 0.38 -12.42 -7.31
C LEU A 177 1.78 -11.84 -7.39
N LEU A 178 2.06 -10.83 -6.59
CA LEU A 178 3.35 -10.16 -6.53
C LEU A 178 3.90 -10.28 -5.11
N ASP A 179 5.17 -10.59 -5.00
CA ASP A 179 5.91 -10.41 -3.76
C ASP A 179 6.17 -8.91 -3.55
N GLN A 180 5.57 -8.33 -2.50
CA GLN A 180 5.65 -6.91 -2.23
C GLN A 180 7.10 -6.43 -1.95
N THR A 181 7.97 -7.32 -1.49
CA THR A 181 9.37 -6.99 -1.17
C THR A 181 10.26 -6.97 -2.41
N SER A 182 10.07 -7.93 -3.31
CA SER A 182 10.89 -8.08 -4.53
C SER A 182 10.23 -7.49 -5.77
N LEU A 183 8.91 -7.31 -5.74
CA LEU A 183 8.05 -6.95 -6.86
C LEU A 183 8.07 -7.97 -8.01
N GLU A 184 8.51 -9.18 -7.71
CA GLU A 184 8.50 -10.29 -8.67
C GLU A 184 7.14 -10.96 -8.72
N VAL A 185 6.74 -11.37 -9.91
CA VAL A 185 5.52 -12.18 -10.09
C VAL A 185 5.78 -13.57 -9.57
N LEU A 186 4.96 -14.03 -8.63
CA LEU A 186 5.01 -15.39 -8.16
C LEU A 186 4.43 -16.34 -9.23
N LYS A 187 5.19 -17.35 -9.59
CA LYS A 187 4.79 -18.35 -10.57
C LYS A 187 4.11 -19.53 -9.88
N LYS A 188 3.18 -20.16 -10.60
CA LYS A 188 2.52 -21.37 -10.10
C LYS A 188 3.54 -22.46 -9.74
N GLY A 189 3.49 -22.93 -8.49
CA GLY A 189 4.42 -23.94 -7.98
C GLY A 189 5.67 -23.38 -7.28
N GLU A 190 5.86 -22.07 -7.28
CA GLU A 190 6.85 -21.42 -6.41
C GLU A 190 6.21 -21.22 -5.02
N ASP A 191 6.88 -21.77 -4.01
CA ASP A 191 6.49 -21.54 -2.62
C ASP A 191 6.91 -20.12 -2.21
N PHE A 192 5.93 -19.30 -1.80
CA PHE A 192 6.15 -17.95 -1.28
C PHE A 192 7.21 -17.91 -0.17
N TYR A 193 7.24 -18.95 0.66
CA TYR A 193 8.22 -19.11 1.73
C TYR A 193 9.64 -19.38 1.23
N SER A 194 9.80 -20.16 0.17
CA SER A 194 11.12 -20.43 -0.40
C SER A 194 11.68 -19.16 -1.03
N HIS A 195 10.84 -18.32 -1.63
CA HIS A 195 11.24 -17.04 -2.23
C HIS A 195 11.62 -16.02 -1.15
N ALA A 196 10.77 -15.81 -0.15
CA ALA A 196 11.06 -14.95 1.02
C ALA A 196 12.28 -15.44 1.80
N LYS A 197 12.46 -16.77 1.93
CA LYS A 197 13.61 -17.39 2.56
C LYS A 197 14.89 -17.19 1.75
N MET A 198 14.84 -17.29 0.42
CA MET A 198 15.99 -16.97 -0.46
C MET A 198 16.42 -15.51 -0.33
N LEU A 199 15.49 -14.57 -0.21
CA LEU A 199 15.80 -13.15 0.01
C LEU A 199 16.45 -12.91 1.39
N LYS A 200 15.99 -13.60 2.43
CA LYS A 200 16.61 -13.56 3.78
C LYS A 200 18.00 -14.19 3.85
N PHE A 201 18.31 -15.15 2.99
CA PHE A 201 19.61 -15.85 2.98
C PHE A 201 20.68 -15.19 2.10
N ARG A 202 20.41 -14.10 1.39
CA ARG A 202 21.47 -13.31 0.81
C ARG A 202 22.34 -12.75 1.93
N LYS A 203 23.51 -13.36 2.10
CA LYS A 203 24.49 -12.94 3.11
C LYS A 203 24.72 -11.43 2.96
N PRO A 204 24.57 -10.64 4.02
CA PRO A 204 24.79 -9.20 3.92
C PRO A 204 26.18 -8.91 3.39
N SER A 205 26.32 -7.94 2.50
CA SER A 205 27.60 -7.52 1.95
C SER A 205 28.57 -7.14 3.08
N LEU A 206 29.87 -7.19 2.84
CA LEU A 206 30.87 -6.76 3.81
C LEU A 206 30.60 -5.33 4.33
N LYS A 207 30.15 -4.46 3.44
CA LYS A 207 29.76 -3.08 3.76
C LYS A 207 28.54 -3.04 4.70
N THR A 208 27.52 -3.86 4.45
CA THR A 208 26.33 -3.97 5.31
C THR A 208 26.67 -4.52 6.68
N LYS A 209 27.60 -5.49 6.76
CA LYS A 209 28.09 -6.03 8.04
C LYS A 209 28.83 -4.97 8.85
N ILE A 210 29.65 -4.13 8.21
CA ILE A 210 30.39 -3.04 8.88
C ILE A 210 29.41 -1.97 9.37
N ILE A 211 28.46 -1.55 8.53
CA ILE A 211 27.42 -0.58 8.91
C ILE A 211 26.60 -1.10 10.10
N ASN A 212 26.14 -2.35 10.06
CA ASN A 212 25.39 -2.96 11.14
C ASN A 212 26.18 -3.08 12.44
N LYS A 213 27.49 -3.33 12.35
CA LYS A 213 28.38 -3.35 13.52
C LYS A 213 28.53 -1.96 14.13
N ILE A 214 28.68 -0.93 13.32
CA ILE A 214 28.74 0.47 13.75
C ILE A 214 27.39 0.92 14.35
N SER A 215 26.29 0.61 13.68
CA SER A 215 24.93 0.93 14.17
C SER A 215 24.63 0.29 15.52
N LYS A 216 25.06 -0.96 15.72
CA LYS A 216 24.92 -1.66 17.01
C LYS A 216 25.71 -1.01 18.13
N VAL A 217 26.93 -0.49 17.83
CA VAL A 217 27.77 0.22 18.80
C VAL A 217 27.16 1.59 19.16
N LEU A 218 26.50 2.24 18.21
CA LEU A 218 25.88 3.56 18.37
C LEU A 218 24.42 3.50 18.88
N GLY A 219 23.86 2.29 19.14
CA GLY A 219 22.46 2.14 19.55
C GLY A 219 21.42 2.50 18.46
N ILE A 220 21.85 2.58 17.21
CA ILE A 220 21.01 2.87 16.06
C ILE A 220 20.58 1.51 15.45
N GLY A 221 19.31 1.33 15.11
CA GLY A 221 18.78 0.06 14.61
C GLY A 221 19.57 -0.55 13.43
N THR A 222 19.50 -1.87 13.25
CA THR A 222 20.26 -2.60 12.24
C THR A 222 19.71 -2.31 10.83
N TYR A 223 20.60 -1.93 9.91
CA TYR A 223 20.29 -1.72 8.50
C TYR A 223 20.23 -3.07 7.76
N THR A 224 19.08 -3.45 7.25
CA THR A 224 18.97 -4.47 6.20
C THR A 224 18.92 -3.76 4.85
N THR A 225 19.85 -4.09 3.98
CA THR A 225 19.83 -3.56 2.59
C THR A 225 18.62 -4.17 1.90
N SER A 226 17.55 -3.40 1.73
CA SER A 226 16.37 -3.87 1.03
C SER A 226 16.70 -4.09 -0.46
N HIS A 227 15.98 -4.99 -1.11
CA HIS A 227 16.09 -5.21 -2.56
C HIS A 227 15.85 -3.89 -3.32
N ARG A 228 14.99 -3.03 -2.79
CA ARG A 228 14.71 -1.66 -3.25
C ARG A 228 15.97 -0.78 -3.32
N GLU A 229 16.86 -0.84 -2.31
CA GLU A 229 18.13 -0.11 -2.34
C GLU A 229 19.12 -0.67 -3.36
N LEU A 230 19.11 -1.98 -3.58
CA LEU A 230 19.93 -2.63 -4.59
C LEU A 230 19.48 -2.24 -6.01
N LEU A 231 18.19 -2.17 -6.26
CA LEU A 231 17.63 -1.73 -7.54
C LEU A 231 17.91 -0.25 -7.77
N ASN A 232 17.74 0.60 -6.77
CA ASN A 232 18.06 2.03 -6.85
C ASN A 232 19.53 2.28 -7.19
N LYS A 233 20.47 1.46 -6.65
CA LYS A 233 21.88 1.54 -6.99
C LYS A 233 22.21 1.04 -8.39
N LYS A 234 21.54 -0.03 -8.84
CA LYS A 234 21.80 -0.65 -10.13
C LYS A 234 21.37 0.23 -11.32
N PHE A 235 20.32 1.03 -11.13
CA PHE A 235 19.74 1.84 -12.20
C PHE A 235 20.04 3.34 -12.09
N ASN A 236 20.86 3.76 -11.11
CA ASN A 236 21.30 5.14 -10.88
C ASN A 236 20.16 6.20 -10.90
N HIS A 237 18.95 5.78 -10.59
CA HIS A 237 17.77 6.60 -10.49
C HIS A 237 17.08 6.34 -9.15
N ASN A 238 16.47 7.36 -8.57
CA ASN A 238 15.45 7.19 -7.54
C ASN A 238 14.24 6.51 -8.18
N PHE A 239 14.37 5.23 -8.50
CA PHE A 239 13.27 4.39 -8.94
C PHE A 239 12.42 4.10 -7.70
N PHE A 240 11.40 4.90 -7.53
CA PHE A 240 10.25 4.48 -6.74
C PHE A 240 9.53 3.42 -7.58
N ILE A 241 9.78 2.18 -7.27
CA ILE A 241 9.01 1.08 -7.81
C ILE A 241 7.75 1.07 -6.98
N GLY A 242 6.72 1.74 -7.50
CA GLY A 242 5.36 1.56 -6.99
C GLY A 242 5.00 0.09 -7.15
N SER A 243 4.52 -0.49 -6.05
CA SER A 243 4.17 -1.89 -5.98
C SER A 243 2.98 -2.15 -6.83
N SER A 244 2.66 -2.46 -7.82
CA SER A 244 1.37 -2.90 -8.38
C SER A 244 0.67 -1.97 -9.36
N GLY A 245 1.32 -1.57 -10.43
CA GLY A 245 0.62 -1.01 -11.59
C GLY A 245 0.26 -2.08 -12.64
N PRO A 246 -0.68 -1.80 -13.54
CA PRO A 246 -0.89 -2.64 -14.72
C PRO A 246 0.35 -2.50 -15.61
N TYR A 247 1.15 -3.55 -15.66
CA TYR A 247 2.31 -3.70 -16.54
C TYR A 247 1.99 -4.65 -17.68
#